data_4b796edda137824073b534e9c201f012
#
_entry.id   4b796edda137824073b534e9c201f012
#
_cell.length_a   1.000
_cell.length_b   1.000
_cell.length_c   1.000
_cell.angle_alpha   90.00
_cell.angle_beta   90.00
_cell.angle_gamma   90.00
#
_symmetry.space_group_name_H-M   'P 1'
#
loop_
_entity.id
_entity.type
_entity.pdbx_description
1 polymer ?
#
loop_
_entity_poly.entity_id
_entity_poly.type
_entity_poly.pdbx_seq_one_letter_code
_entity_poly.pdbx_strand_id
1 'polypeptide(L)'
;KEDADRFISYAAEENLEATVIADVNDSGRLVMTWRGDKIVDISRAFLNTNGASQRKDVYIAKPDEEGFFVRPEIKDIRAMWLEAMGDLNNASQQGLVERFDSTVGAGTVLMPFGGRYQKTPADGMAAKFPVRRGQTDSASFMAHGFGPDLAEWSPFHGAVYAVLLSVTRLVAMGADWRRAYLTLQEYFEKLTDRTSWGKPAAALLGAFHMQAALGLGAIGGKDSMSG
;
A
#
# COMPACT_ATOMS: atom_id res chain seq x y z
N LYS A 1 14.91 -28.37 -8.62
CA LYS A 1 14.21 -29.67 -8.77
C LYS A 1 13.96 -30.30 -7.42
N GLU A 2 14.98 -30.46 -6.56
CA GLU A 2 14.83 -30.98 -5.18
C GLU A 2 13.80 -30.21 -4.34
N ASP A 3 13.75 -28.89 -4.44
CA ASP A 3 12.75 -28.08 -3.72
C ASP A 3 11.34 -28.29 -4.23
N ALA A 4 11.15 -28.55 -5.53
CA ALA A 4 9.84 -28.87 -6.09
C ALA A 4 9.34 -30.25 -5.57
N ASP A 5 10.22 -31.24 -5.55
CA ASP A 5 9.88 -32.58 -5.05
C ASP A 5 9.51 -32.51 -3.55
N ARG A 6 10.27 -31.73 -2.77
CA ARG A 6 9.98 -31.49 -1.35
C ARG A 6 8.66 -30.75 -1.13
N PHE A 7 8.37 -29.73 -1.96
CA PHE A 7 7.09 -29.02 -1.90
C PHE A 7 5.92 -29.94 -2.20
N ILE A 8 6.02 -30.78 -3.23
CA ILE A 8 5.00 -31.79 -3.58
C ILE A 8 4.76 -32.75 -2.43
N SER A 9 5.83 -33.21 -1.75
CA SER A 9 5.71 -34.07 -0.56
C SER A 9 4.94 -33.37 0.56
N TYR A 10 5.25 -32.10 0.87
CA TYR A 10 4.54 -31.35 1.90
C TYR A 10 3.07 -31.12 1.55
N ALA A 11 2.77 -30.84 0.28
CA ALA A 11 1.39 -30.70 -0.17
C ALA A 11 0.61 -32.01 0.02
N ALA A 12 1.22 -33.15 -0.31
CA ALA A 12 0.60 -34.45 -0.12
C ALA A 12 0.34 -34.78 1.37
N GLU A 13 1.21 -34.35 2.29
CA GLU A 13 1.00 -34.50 3.75
C GLU A 13 -0.24 -33.70 4.23
N GLU A 14 -0.58 -32.62 3.56
CA GLU A 14 -1.77 -31.81 3.85
C GLU A 14 -2.99 -32.22 2.99
N ASN A 15 -2.92 -33.36 2.30
CA ASN A 15 -3.96 -33.86 1.39
C ASN A 15 -4.27 -32.90 0.23
N LEU A 16 -3.24 -32.23 -0.27
CA LEU A 16 -3.30 -31.29 -1.41
C LEU A 16 -2.55 -31.89 -2.61
N GLU A 17 -3.08 -31.65 -3.79
CA GLU A 17 -2.38 -31.97 -5.04
C GLU A 17 -1.45 -30.82 -5.43
N ALA A 18 -0.21 -31.15 -5.80
CA ALA A 18 0.74 -30.19 -6.37
C ALA A 18 1.47 -30.82 -7.56
N THR A 19 1.64 -30.06 -8.62
CA THR A 19 2.26 -30.52 -9.87
C THR A 19 3.17 -29.44 -10.44
N VAL A 20 4.31 -29.85 -10.97
CA VAL A 20 5.20 -28.96 -11.73
C VAL A 20 4.55 -28.66 -13.08
N ILE A 21 4.24 -27.40 -13.33
CA ILE A 21 3.55 -26.94 -14.56
C ILE A 21 4.48 -26.24 -15.53
N ALA A 22 5.66 -25.80 -15.10
CA ALA A 22 6.59 -25.08 -15.96
C ALA A 22 8.02 -25.11 -15.40
N ASP A 23 8.97 -24.93 -16.29
CA ASP A 23 10.38 -24.65 -16.00
C ASP A 23 10.72 -23.21 -16.37
N VAL A 24 11.46 -22.53 -15.48
CA VAL A 24 11.97 -21.20 -15.76
C VAL A 24 13.26 -21.32 -16.57
N ASN A 25 13.38 -20.55 -17.65
CA ASN A 25 14.55 -20.52 -18.51
C ASN A 25 14.86 -19.09 -18.99
N ASP A 26 15.96 -18.93 -19.68
CA ASP A 26 16.46 -17.65 -20.22
C ASP A 26 16.15 -17.44 -21.71
N SER A 27 15.26 -18.22 -22.29
CA SER A 27 14.91 -18.13 -23.72
C SER A 27 14.27 -16.80 -24.13
N GLY A 28 13.85 -15.99 -23.15
CA GLY A 28 13.10 -14.76 -23.41
C GLY A 28 11.71 -14.99 -24.04
N ARG A 29 11.17 -16.19 -23.88
CA ARG A 29 9.87 -16.59 -24.44
C ARG A 29 9.01 -17.32 -23.42
N LEU A 30 7.71 -17.11 -23.49
CA LEU A 30 6.69 -17.98 -22.89
C LEU A 30 6.29 -19.02 -23.93
N VAL A 31 6.56 -20.27 -23.65
CA VAL A 31 6.19 -21.39 -24.50
C VAL A 31 5.27 -22.33 -23.71
N MET A 32 4.12 -22.66 -24.27
CA MET A 32 3.21 -23.64 -23.71
C MET A 32 2.97 -24.77 -24.71
N THR A 33 2.98 -25.99 -24.20
CA THR A 33 2.70 -27.20 -24.99
C THR A 33 1.49 -27.92 -24.43
N TRP A 34 0.68 -28.48 -25.29
CA TRP A 34 -0.44 -29.32 -24.93
C TRP A 34 -0.44 -30.58 -25.79
N ARG A 35 -0.39 -31.73 -25.15
CA ARG A 35 -0.38 -33.05 -25.82
C ARG A 35 0.73 -33.20 -26.89
N GLY A 36 1.86 -32.54 -26.67
CA GLY A 36 3.01 -32.52 -27.59
C GLY A 36 3.00 -31.38 -28.60
N ASP A 37 1.91 -30.68 -28.79
CA ASP A 37 1.81 -29.53 -29.70
C ASP A 37 2.09 -28.22 -28.96
N LYS A 38 2.83 -27.33 -29.63
CA LYS A 38 3.09 -26.00 -29.12
C LYS A 38 1.85 -25.12 -29.38
N ILE A 39 1.15 -24.70 -28.32
CA ILE A 39 -0.06 -23.89 -28.39
C ILE A 39 0.17 -22.42 -28.11
N VAL A 40 1.28 -22.06 -27.42
CA VAL A 40 1.70 -20.69 -27.20
C VAL A 40 3.20 -20.60 -27.41
N ASP A 41 3.61 -19.55 -28.10
CA ASP A 41 5.03 -19.19 -28.27
C ASP A 41 5.16 -17.66 -28.46
N ILE A 42 5.26 -16.93 -27.33
CA ILE A 42 5.20 -15.48 -27.26
C ILE A 42 6.48 -14.94 -26.69
N SER A 43 7.05 -13.89 -27.30
CA SER A 43 8.24 -13.25 -26.78
C SER A 43 7.95 -12.48 -25.48
N ARG A 44 8.92 -12.46 -24.57
CA ARG A 44 8.85 -11.67 -23.35
C ARG A 44 8.67 -10.18 -23.65
N ALA A 45 9.29 -9.67 -24.72
CA ALA A 45 9.14 -8.28 -25.15
C ALA A 45 7.66 -7.95 -25.49
N PHE A 46 6.97 -8.86 -26.17
CA PHE A 46 5.53 -8.69 -26.43
C PHE A 46 4.71 -8.69 -25.14
N LEU A 47 4.96 -9.64 -24.24
CA LEU A 47 4.25 -9.73 -22.96
C LEU A 47 4.43 -8.45 -22.10
N ASN A 48 5.60 -7.85 -22.12
CA ASN A 48 5.90 -6.64 -21.35
C ASN A 48 5.17 -5.40 -21.87
N THR A 49 4.75 -5.38 -23.14
CA THR A 49 4.18 -4.19 -23.79
C THR A 49 2.81 -4.46 -24.42
N ASN A 50 2.31 -5.69 -24.39
CA ASN A 50 1.17 -6.15 -25.19
C ASN A 50 1.32 -5.80 -26.69
N GLY A 51 2.56 -5.78 -27.18
CA GLY A 51 2.89 -5.43 -28.58
C GLY A 51 2.82 -3.94 -28.91
N ALA A 52 2.53 -3.08 -27.94
CA ALA A 52 2.43 -1.64 -28.14
C ALA A 52 3.28 -0.85 -27.14
N SER A 53 4.05 0.12 -27.65
CA SER A 53 4.71 1.12 -26.83
C SER A 53 3.80 2.34 -26.70
N GLN A 54 3.31 2.59 -25.50
CA GLN A 54 2.46 3.74 -25.24
C GLN A 54 3.29 4.91 -24.70
N ARG A 55 2.96 6.11 -25.15
CA ARG A 55 3.53 7.36 -24.68
C ARG A 55 2.41 8.33 -24.37
N LYS A 56 2.54 9.05 -23.24
CA LYS A 56 1.58 10.07 -22.85
C LYS A 56 2.33 11.29 -22.34
N ASP A 57 1.96 12.46 -22.86
CA ASP A 57 2.41 13.71 -22.28
C ASP A 57 1.58 14.03 -21.06
N VAL A 58 2.25 14.43 -19.98
CA VAL A 58 1.61 14.82 -18.74
C VAL A 58 1.91 16.27 -18.40
N TYR A 59 1.00 16.93 -17.70
CA TYR A 59 1.19 18.25 -17.14
C TYR A 59 1.01 18.22 -15.63
N ILE A 60 2.10 18.38 -14.90
CA ILE A 60 2.08 18.46 -13.43
C ILE A 60 1.83 19.92 -13.06
N ALA A 61 0.65 20.19 -12.54
CA ALA A 61 0.29 21.53 -12.09
C ALA A 61 1.13 21.93 -10.87
N LYS A 62 1.57 23.20 -10.86
CA LYS A 62 2.16 23.81 -9.67
C LYS A 62 1.06 23.99 -8.63
N PRO A 63 1.26 23.60 -7.35
CA PRO A 63 0.30 23.91 -6.30
C PRO A 63 0.18 25.43 -6.06
N ASP A 64 -0.92 25.85 -5.45
CA ASP A 64 -1.17 27.25 -5.13
C ASP A 64 -0.06 27.83 -4.24
N GLU A 65 0.31 29.10 -4.50
CA GLU A 65 1.43 29.76 -3.82
C GLU A 65 1.15 30.08 -2.35
N GLU A 66 -0.12 30.23 -1.98
CA GLU A 66 -0.52 30.48 -0.59
C GLU A 66 -0.13 29.32 0.36
N GLY A 67 0.14 28.17 -0.20
CA GLY A 67 0.65 27.01 0.54
C GLY A 67 -0.38 26.34 1.45
N PHE A 68 -0.31 25.04 1.54
CA PHE A 68 -1.19 24.21 2.40
C PHE A 68 -1.05 24.54 3.91
N PHE A 69 0.13 25.02 4.31
CA PHE A 69 0.46 25.24 5.73
C PHE A 69 0.16 26.64 6.24
N VAL A 70 -0.53 27.46 5.45
CA VAL A 70 -1.00 28.78 5.90
C VAL A 70 -2.04 28.59 6.99
N ARG A 71 -1.77 29.16 8.15
CA ARG A 71 -2.70 29.07 9.28
C ARG A 71 -3.82 30.12 9.11
N PRO A 72 -5.08 29.70 9.18
CA PRO A 72 -6.18 30.66 9.15
C PRO A 72 -6.14 31.56 10.39
N GLU A 73 -6.58 32.80 10.25
CA GLU A 73 -6.74 33.70 11.37
C GLU A 73 -7.85 33.19 12.29
N ILE A 74 -7.54 33.00 13.57
CA ILE A 74 -8.50 32.53 14.55
C ILE A 74 -9.36 33.72 15.02
N LYS A 75 -10.58 33.82 14.49
CA LYS A 75 -11.54 34.88 14.89
C LYS A 75 -12.46 34.47 16.03
N ASP A 76 -12.89 33.21 16.04
CA ASP A 76 -13.74 32.64 17.09
C ASP A 76 -13.30 31.18 17.33
N ILE A 77 -12.60 30.98 18.43
CA ILE A 77 -12.12 29.63 18.83
C ILE A 77 -13.27 28.63 18.99
N ARG A 78 -14.41 29.06 19.57
CA ARG A 78 -15.53 28.16 19.82
C ARG A 78 -16.19 27.71 18.54
N ALA A 79 -16.41 28.64 17.61
CA ALA A 79 -16.99 28.31 16.32
C ALA A 79 -16.08 27.37 15.53
N MET A 80 -14.80 27.67 15.43
CA MET A 80 -13.81 26.81 14.75
C MET A 80 -13.67 25.42 15.41
N TRP A 81 -13.74 25.35 16.74
CA TRP A 81 -13.72 24.07 17.44
C TRP A 81 -14.94 23.23 17.10
N LEU A 82 -16.15 23.81 17.11
CA LEU A 82 -17.38 23.11 16.77
C LEU A 82 -17.38 22.64 15.30
N GLU A 83 -16.88 23.48 14.40
CA GLU A 83 -16.71 23.14 12.99
C GLU A 83 -15.76 21.96 12.84
N ALA A 84 -14.55 22.02 13.42
CA ALA A 84 -13.60 20.91 13.38
C ALA A 84 -14.12 19.61 13.98
N MET A 85 -14.91 19.69 15.05
CA MET A 85 -15.55 18.50 15.66
C MET A 85 -16.71 17.96 14.83
N GLY A 86 -17.30 18.78 13.97
CA GLY A 86 -18.35 18.37 13.03
C GLY A 86 -17.83 17.84 11.70
N ASP A 87 -16.54 18.02 11.43
CA ASP A 87 -15.91 17.55 10.20
C ASP A 87 -15.84 16.02 10.15
N LEU A 88 -16.23 15.43 9.02
CA LEU A 88 -16.19 13.98 8.81
C LEU A 88 -14.79 13.39 8.93
N ASN A 89 -13.75 14.15 8.62
CA ASN A 89 -12.36 13.72 8.79
C ASN A 89 -11.99 13.47 10.26
N ASN A 90 -12.72 14.11 11.19
CA ASN A 90 -12.52 13.98 12.63
C ASN A 90 -13.56 13.05 13.29
N ALA A 91 -14.46 12.46 12.51
CA ALA A 91 -15.47 11.54 13.03
C ALA A 91 -14.84 10.24 13.56
N SER A 92 -15.46 9.67 14.60
CA SER A 92 -15.01 8.37 15.12
C SER A 92 -15.23 7.26 14.11
N GLN A 93 -14.19 6.47 13.84
CA GLN A 93 -14.25 5.30 12.98
C GLN A 93 -14.55 3.99 13.74
N GLN A 94 -14.90 4.07 15.03
CA GLN A 94 -15.13 2.91 15.89
C GLN A 94 -16.14 1.94 15.30
N GLY A 95 -17.27 2.43 14.79
CA GLY A 95 -18.31 1.58 14.20
C GLY A 95 -17.87 0.82 12.95
N LEU A 96 -16.91 1.34 12.20
CA LEU A 96 -16.29 0.62 11.08
C LEU A 96 -15.33 -0.46 11.58
N VAL A 97 -14.49 -0.12 12.55
CA VAL A 97 -13.49 -1.04 13.11
C VAL A 97 -14.15 -2.24 13.79
N GLU A 98 -15.27 -2.03 14.52
CA GLU A 98 -16.01 -3.11 15.19
C GLU A 98 -16.60 -4.15 14.23
N ARG A 99 -16.70 -3.84 12.94
CA ARG A 99 -17.14 -4.78 11.90
C ARG A 99 -16.04 -5.67 11.34
N PHE A 100 -14.79 -5.40 11.67
CA PHE A 100 -13.63 -6.13 11.16
C PHE A 100 -12.98 -6.95 12.27
N ASP A 101 -12.45 -8.10 11.88
CA ASP A 101 -11.89 -9.11 12.78
C ASP A 101 -10.49 -8.74 13.27
N SER A 102 -10.38 -7.71 14.10
CA SER A 102 -9.10 -7.24 14.63
C SER A 102 -8.43 -8.21 15.61
N THR A 103 -9.16 -9.20 16.10
CA THR A 103 -8.70 -10.18 17.11
C THR A 103 -8.58 -11.61 16.58
N VAL A 104 -8.85 -11.83 15.30
CA VAL A 104 -8.77 -13.15 14.70
C VAL A 104 -7.36 -13.74 14.83
N GLY A 105 -7.29 -15.00 15.25
CA GLY A 105 -6.03 -15.69 15.49
C GLY A 105 -5.35 -15.36 16.82
N ALA A 106 -5.92 -14.46 17.63
CA ALA A 106 -5.42 -14.07 18.95
C ALA A 106 -3.96 -13.58 18.97
N GLY A 107 -3.43 -13.16 17.81
CA GLY A 107 -2.06 -12.66 17.65
C GLY A 107 -1.92 -11.14 17.81
N THR A 108 -3.03 -10.41 17.93
CA THR A 108 -3.03 -8.94 17.99
C THR A 108 -2.39 -8.44 19.27
N VAL A 109 -1.34 -7.63 19.13
CA VAL A 109 -0.63 -6.97 20.23
C VAL A 109 -1.13 -5.54 20.41
N LEU A 110 -1.26 -4.80 19.33
CA LEU A 110 -1.81 -3.44 19.30
C LEU A 110 -3.20 -3.47 18.70
N MET A 111 -4.19 -3.23 19.52
CA MET A 111 -5.59 -3.16 19.13
C MET A 111 -5.89 -1.84 18.37
N PRO A 112 -6.89 -1.83 17.48
CA PRO A 112 -7.32 -0.60 16.78
C PRO A 112 -7.73 0.53 17.72
N PHE A 113 -8.28 0.18 18.87
CA PHE A 113 -8.56 1.10 19.98
C PHE A 113 -7.91 0.59 21.25
N GLY A 114 -7.02 1.37 21.81
CA GLY A 114 -6.27 1.07 23.02
C GLY A 114 -6.68 1.92 24.21
N GLY A 115 -5.81 1.94 25.21
CA GLY A 115 -6.00 2.64 26.47
C GLY A 115 -6.92 1.89 27.44
N ARG A 116 -7.05 2.41 28.65
CA ARG A 116 -7.83 1.79 29.74
C ARG A 116 -9.30 1.51 29.35
N TYR A 117 -9.89 2.38 28.52
CA TYR A 117 -11.29 2.29 28.12
C TYR A 117 -11.47 1.79 26.68
N GLN A 118 -10.37 1.39 26.02
CA GLN A 118 -10.38 0.95 24.62
C GLN A 118 -11.08 1.95 23.68
N LYS A 119 -10.81 3.24 23.85
CA LYS A 119 -11.39 4.33 23.07
C LYS A 119 -10.36 5.19 22.36
N THR A 120 -9.08 4.96 22.61
CA THR A 120 -7.99 5.71 21.98
C THR A 120 -7.61 5.02 20.67
N PRO A 121 -7.83 5.66 19.51
CA PRO A 121 -7.47 5.06 18.24
C PRO A 121 -5.96 4.84 18.16
N ALA A 122 -5.56 3.71 17.58
CA ALA A 122 -4.17 3.40 17.26
C ALA A 122 -3.90 3.71 15.79
N ASP A 123 -2.71 4.26 15.52
CA ASP A 123 -2.30 4.66 14.18
C ASP A 123 -1.68 3.53 13.34
N GLY A 124 -1.75 2.32 13.81
CA GLY A 124 -1.24 1.15 13.12
C GLY A 124 -1.54 -0.14 13.87
N MET A 125 -1.03 -1.24 13.37
CA MET A 125 -1.21 -2.55 13.97
C MET A 125 0.12 -3.19 14.33
N ALA A 126 0.13 -3.99 15.39
CA ALA A 126 1.17 -4.95 15.70
C ALA A 126 0.51 -6.31 16.01
N ALA A 127 1.00 -7.37 15.39
CA ALA A 127 0.48 -8.71 15.61
C ALA A 127 1.62 -9.73 15.62
N LYS A 128 1.55 -10.70 16.53
CA LYS A 128 2.45 -11.84 16.55
C LYS A 128 2.20 -12.72 15.32
N PHE A 129 3.27 -13.30 14.78
CA PHE A 129 3.11 -14.25 13.71
C PHE A 129 2.34 -15.49 14.17
N PRO A 130 1.41 -15.99 13.35
CA PRO A 130 0.77 -17.27 13.66
C PRO A 130 1.80 -18.40 13.63
N VAL A 131 1.82 -19.24 14.66
CA VAL A 131 2.66 -20.43 14.75
C VAL A 131 1.79 -21.66 14.93
N ARG A 132 2.19 -22.76 14.32
CA ARG A 132 1.41 -24.01 14.36
C ARG A 132 1.37 -24.60 15.76
N ARG A 133 2.42 -24.43 16.55
CA ARG A 133 2.52 -24.91 17.94
C ARG A 133 3.39 -23.98 18.77
N GLY A 134 3.05 -23.82 20.05
CA GLY A 134 3.79 -22.99 20.98
C GLY A 134 3.47 -21.50 20.86
N GLN A 135 4.42 -20.66 21.21
CA GLN A 135 4.32 -19.20 21.18
C GLN A 135 5.51 -18.59 20.45
N THR A 136 5.35 -17.39 19.94
CA THR A 136 6.42 -16.61 19.33
C THR A 136 6.44 -15.18 19.88
N ASP A 137 7.64 -14.60 19.97
CA ASP A 137 7.83 -13.18 20.25
C ASP A 137 8.11 -12.36 18.98
N SER A 138 8.15 -13.03 17.81
CA SER A 138 8.23 -12.35 16.53
C SER A 138 6.87 -11.77 16.15
N ALA A 139 6.87 -10.52 15.71
CA ALA A 139 5.67 -9.78 15.34
C ALA A 139 5.88 -9.00 14.04
N SER A 140 4.78 -8.74 13.35
CA SER A 140 4.71 -7.80 12.25
C SER A 140 4.09 -6.48 12.70
N PHE A 141 4.52 -5.41 12.07
CA PHE A 141 3.98 -4.07 12.25
C PHE A 141 3.48 -3.55 10.89
N MET A 142 2.36 -2.87 10.90
CA MET A 142 1.81 -2.25 9.70
C MET A 142 1.20 -0.90 10.07
N ALA A 143 1.48 0.11 9.24
CA ALA A 143 0.89 1.43 9.35
C ALA A 143 0.62 1.98 7.96
N HIS A 144 -0.30 2.92 7.86
CA HIS A 144 -0.59 3.63 6.63
C HIS A 144 -0.35 5.12 6.81
N GLY A 145 -0.16 5.83 5.72
CA GLY A 145 -0.11 7.28 5.68
C GLY A 145 -0.96 7.80 4.52
N PHE A 146 -1.81 8.76 4.81
CA PHE A 146 -2.63 9.45 3.82
C PHE A 146 -3.10 10.78 4.41
N GLY A 147 -3.02 11.85 3.63
CA GLY A 147 -3.54 13.17 3.93
C GLY A 147 -4.34 13.68 2.73
N PRO A 148 -5.68 13.51 2.72
CA PRO A 148 -6.51 13.81 1.57
C PRO A 148 -6.37 15.26 1.12
N ASP A 149 -6.50 16.22 2.03
CA ASP A 149 -6.43 17.65 1.71
C ASP A 149 -5.06 18.05 1.15
N LEU A 150 -3.99 17.49 1.72
CA LEU A 150 -2.64 17.72 1.21
C LEU A 150 -2.44 17.09 -0.18
N ALA A 151 -3.02 15.92 -0.41
CA ALA A 151 -2.95 15.25 -1.70
C ALA A 151 -3.79 15.99 -2.77
N GLU A 152 -4.90 16.59 -2.38
CA GLU A 152 -5.71 17.44 -3.26
C GLU A 152 -4.98 18.72 -3.64
N TRP A 153 -4.38 19.42 -2.67
CA TRP A 153 -3.56 20.61 -2.91
C TRP A 153 -2.36 20.30 -3.81
N SER A 154 -1.66 19.19 -3.56
CA SER A 154 -0.49 18.77 -4.33
C SER A 154 -0.29 17.26 -4.23
N PRO A 155 -0.59 16.48 -5.28
CA PRO A 155 -0.35 15.04 -5.29
C PRO A 155 1.11 14.64 -4.99
N PHE A 156 2.07 15.47 -5.44
CA PHE A 156 3.50 15.25 -5.13
C PHE A 156 3.75 15.33 -3.62
N HIS A 157 3.35 16.41 -2.97
CA HIS A 157 3.56 16.60 -1.53
C HIS A 157 2.69 15.62 -0.72
N GLY A 158 1.46 15.36 -1.18
CA GLY A 158 0.60 14.35 -0.57
C GLY A 158 1.28 12.98 -0.49
N ALA A 159 1.91 12.53 -1.56
CA ALA A 159 2.63 11.26 -1.59
C ALA A 159 3.90 11.28 -0.73
N VAL A 160 4.68 12.38 -0.75
CA VAL A 160 5.84 12.56 0.14
C VAL A 160 5.42 12.39 1.61
N TYR A 161 4.39 13.11 2.03
CA TYR A 161 3.94 13.08 3.42
C TYR A 161 3.20 11.77 3.76
N ALA A 162 2.53 11.12 2.81
CA ALA A 162 1.94 9.81 3.03
C ALA A 162 3.00 8.77 3.39
N VAL A 163 4.10 8.70 2.64
CA VAL A 163 5.22 7.81 2.97
C VAL A 163 5.84 8.18 4.33
N LEU A 164 6.12 9.46 4.56
CA LEU A 164 6.71 9.92 5.81
C LEU A 164 5.82 9.62 7.03
N LEU A 165 4.52 9.85 6.91
CA LEU A 165 3.55 9.58 7.97
C LEU A 165 3.48 8.08 8.30
N SER A 166 3.43 7.21 7.28
CA SER A 166 3.41 5.76 7.50
C SER A 166 4.65 5.28 8.27
N VAL A 167 5.83 5.79 7.89
CA VAL A 167 7.09 5.47 8.58
C VAL A 167 7.12 6.03 10.00
N THR A 168 6.65 7.26 10.20
CA THR A 168 6.56 7.87 11.53
C THR A 168 5.67 7.06 12.47
N ARG A 169 4.55 6.56 11.98
CA ARG A 169 3.65 5.67 12.73
C ARG A 169 4.31 4.33 13.08
N LEU A 170 5.09 3.74 12.18
CA LEU A 170 5.89 2.55 12.50
C LEU A 170 6.88 2.82 13.63
N VAL A 171 7.60 3.95 13.58
CA VAL A 171 8.53 4.34 14.65
C VAL A 171 7.81 4.54 15.98
N ALA A 172 6.64 5.21 15.96
CA ALA A 172 5.83 5.43 17.17
C ALA A 172 5.37 4.11 17.82
N MET A 173 5.18 3.05 17.03
CA MET A 173 4.86 1.71 17.54
C MET A 173 6.09 0.91 17.99
N GLY A 174 7.30 1.42 17.79
CA GLY A 174 8.55 0.74 18.17
C GLY A 174 9.15 -0.14 17.08
N ALA A 175 8.67 -0.06 15.85
CA ALA A 175 9.24 -0.82 14.73
C ALA A 175 10.57 -0.20 14.23
N ASP A 176 11.48 -1.05 13.78
CA ASP A 176 12.65 -0.59 13.04
C ASP A 176 12.26 -0.24 11.61
N TRP A 177 12.06 1.04 11.34
CA TRP A 177 11.64 1.55 10.05
C TRP A 177 12.59 1.20 8.90
N ARG A 178 13.89 0.98 9.17
CA ARG A 178 14.89 0.63 8.14
C ARG A 178 14.64 -0.75 7.52
N ARG A 179 13.83 -1.56 8.19
CA ARG A 179 13.43 -2.90 7.73
C ARG A 179 12.02 -2.91 7.11
N ALA A 180 11.41 -1.73 6.98
CA ALA A 180 10.09 -1.62 6.40
C ALA A 180 10.13 -1.74 4.87
N TYR A 181 9.05 -2.26 4.33
CA TYR A 181 8.74 -2.22 2.92
C TYR A 181 7.43 -1.47 2.71
N LEU A 182 7.32 -0.79 1.58
CA LEU A 182 6.13 -0.01 1.25
C LEU A 182 5.25 -0.78 0.27
N THR A 183 3.95 -0.59 0.41
CA THR A 183 2.96 -0.86 -0.62
C THR A 183 2.25 0.44 -0.93
N LEU A 184 2.10 0.77 -2.21
CA LEU A 184 1.48 2.01 -2.64
C LEU A 184 0.10 1.72 -3.17
N GLN A 185 -0.88 2.52 -2.78
CA GLN A 185 -2.22 2.46 -3.33
C GLN A 185 -2.63 3.83 -3.82
N GLU A 186 -3.05 3.90 -5.07
CA GLU A 186 -3.49 5.13 -5.71
C GLU A 186 -4.93 5.01 -6.19
N TYR A 187 -5.67 6.12 -6.06
CA TYR A 187 -7.02 6.24 -6.58
C TYR A 187 -7.22 7.64 -7.12
N PHE A 188 -7.38 7.76 -8.44
CA PHE A 188 -7.56 9.02 -9.13
C PHE A 188 -8.80 8.97 -10.03
N GLU A 189 -9.24 10.14 -10.47
CA GLU A 189 -10.27 10.28 -11.49
C GLU A 189 -9.85 9.64 -12.81
N LYS A 190 -10.81 9.46 -13.70
CA LYS A 190 -10.55 8.95 -15.05
C LYS A 190 -9.57 9.84 -15.82
N LEU A 191 -8.50 9.25 -16.32
CA LEU A 191 -7.39 9.95 -16.99
C LEU A 191 -7.75 10.28 -18.44
N THR A 192 -8.31 11.45 -18.69
CA THR A 192 -8.81 11.87 -20.01
C THR A 192 -7.87 12.84 -20.74
N ASP A 193 -7.13 13.66 -20.02
CA ASP A 193 -6.28 14.71 -20.54
C ASP A 193 -4.90 14.76 -19.88
N ARG A 194 -4.04 15.71 -20.28
CA ARG A 194 -2.68 15.86 -19.77
C ARG A 194 -2.63 16.19 -18.28
N THR A 195 -3.61 16.93 -17.79
CA THR A 195 -3.66 17.40 -16.39
C THR A 195 -4.09 16.26 -15.47
N SER A 196 -5.14 15.53 -15.83
CA SER A 196 -5.56 14.34 -15.08
C SER A 196 -4.45 13.28 -15.02
N TRP A 197 -3.71 13.05 -16.10
CA TRP A 197 -2.51 12.20 -16.09
C TRP A 197 -1.36 12.78 -15.25
N GLY A 198 -1.31 14.09 -15.09
CA GLY A 198 -0.29 14.77 -14.27
C GLY A 198 -0.40 14.46 -12.78
N LYS A 199 -1.61 14.19 -12.26
CA LYS A 199 -1.83 13.91 -10.84
C LYS A 199 -1.15 12.61 -10.38
N PRO A 200 -1.45 11.43 -10.96
CA PRO A 200 -0.74 10.20 -10.60
C PRO A 200 0.77 10.27 -10.89
N ALA A 201 1.18 10.93 -11.98
CA ALA A 201 2.60 11.14 -12.25
C ALA A 201 3.29 11.94 -11.14
N ALA A 202 2.66 13.01 -10.65
CA ALA A 202 3.17 13.80 -9.54
C ALA A 202 3.23 13.00 -8.23
N ALA A 203 2.18 12.25 -7.91
CA ALA A 203 2.15 11.38 -6.74
C ALA A 203 3.25 10.31 -6.78
N LEU A 204 3.42 9.65 -7.93
CA LEU A 204 4.49 8.66 -8.12
C LEU A 204 5.89 9.27 -7.91
N LEU A 205 6.13 10.47 -8.45
CA LEU A 205 7.39 11.20 -8.24
C LEU A 205 7.61 11.56 -6.77
N GLY A 206 6.57 11.97 -6.05
CA GLY A 206 6.63 12.26 -4.61
C GLY A 206 6.94 11.02 -3.80
N ALA A 207 6.26 9.91 -4.06
CA ALA A 207 6.51 8.63 -3.41
C ALA A 207 7.94 8.13 -3.70
N PHE A 208 8.38 8.20 -4.95
CA PHE A 208 9.76 7.84 -5.34
C PHE A 208 10.80 8.71 -4.63
N HIS A 209 10.58 10.02 -4.59
CA HIS A 209 11.49 10.95 -3.89
C HIS A 209 11.70 10.54 -2.43
N MET A 210 10.61 10.25 -1.71
CA MET A 210 10.70 9.87 -0.30
C MET A 210 11.27 8.46 -0.10
N GLN A 211 10.93 7.50 -0.96
CA GLN A 211 11.55 6.18 -0.96
C GLN A 211 13.07 6.26 -1.11
N ALA A 212 13.54 7.04 -2.08
CA ALA A 212 14.97 7.24 -2.33
C ALA A 212 15.66 7.92 -1.13
N ALA A 213 15.02 8.94 -0.54
CA ALA A 213 15.55 9.64 0.62
C ALA A 213 15.67 8.76 1.86
N LEU A 214 14.73 7.83 2.06
CA LEU A 214 14.71 6.92 3.20
C LEU A 214 15.42 5.59 2.92
N GLY A 215 15.75 5.28 1.67
CA GLY A 215 16.32 3.99 1.28
C GLY A 215 15.34 2.83 1.42
N LEU A 216 14.02 3.07 1.29
CA LEU A 216 12.98 2.05 1.40
C LEU A 216 12.48 1.61 0.03
N GLY A 217 12.28 0.30 -0.12
CA GLY A 217 11.70 -0.28 -1.33
C GLY A 217 10.19 -0.43 -1.26
N ALA A 218 9.51 -0.19 -2.38
CA ALA A 218 8.12 -0.62 -2.55
C ALA A 218 8.10 -2.04 -3.13
N ILE A 219 7.31 -2.92 -2.51
CA ILE A 219 7.20 -4.33 -2.91
C ILE A 219 5.96 -4.62 -3.75
N GLY A 220 5.10 -3.64 -3.90
CA GLY A 220 3.88 -3.76 -4.68
C GLY A 220 2.96 -2.58 -4.47
N GLY A 221 1.79 -2.68 -5.06
CA GLY A 221 0.78 -1.65 -4.97
C GLY A 221 -0.41 -1.94 -5.88
N LYS A 222 -1.29 -0.97 -5.99
CA LYS A 222 -2.50 -1.05 -6.80
C LYS A 222 -2.94 0.35 -7.20
N ASP A 223 -3.22 0.54 -8.47
CA ASP A 223 -3.74 1.80 -9.00
C ASP A 223 -5.19 1.64 -9.44
N SER A 224 -5.94 2.71 -9.33
CA SER A 224 -7.29 2.81 -9.88
C SER A 224 -7.53 4.22 -10.40
N MET A 225 -7.94 4.29 -11.66
CA MET A 225 -8.17 5.56 -12.37
C MET A 225 -9.63 5.63 -12.82
N SER A 226 -10.55 5.40 -11.88
CA SER A 226 -11.98 5.27 -12.13
C SER A 226 -12.84 6.12 -11.19
N GLY A 227 -12.21 7.06 -10.48
CA GLY A 227 -12.89 8.00 -9.59
C GLY A 227 -13.76 9.02 -10.28
#